data_b767713bbe35c42cf5a2cafb1c060b09
#
_entry.id   b767713bbe35c42cf5a2cafb1c060b09
#
_cell.length_a   1.000
_cell.length_b   1.000
_cell.length_c   1.000
_cell.angle_alpha   90.00
_cell.angle_beta   90.00
_cell.angle_gamma   90.00
#
_symmetry.space_group_name_H-M   'P 1'
#
loop_
_entity.id
_entity.type
_entity.pdbx_description
1 polymer ?
#
loop_
_entity_poly.entity_id
_entity_poly.type
_entity_poly.pdbx_seq_one_letter_code
_entity_poly.pdbx_strand_id
1 'polypeptide(L)'
;MSDLHVQEYLFDLQGYLVIENALTPENIATINHLLDEKKPPVSDRSPRFGSAPEGSGFLDWGSPFCDLLDHPQIMPILRFRLGDCFRLDRIYGMNMQEGMPKGGLHADYGAMSPTEGMQPGEYYPFRDNQIYNGFMVVSWNLTDSGPDHGGFCCIPG
;
A
#
# COMPACT_ATOMS: atom_id res chain seq x y z
N MET A 1 -27.58 4.21 4.78
CA MET A 1 -26.32 4.59 4.11
C MET A 1 -25.53 3.31 4.01
N SER A 2 -25.00 2.94 2.85
CA SER A 2 -24.18 1.74 2.73
C SER A 2 -22.85 1.96 3.48
N ASP A 3 -22.25 0.87 3.96
CA ASP A 3 -20.95 0.92 4.65
C ASP A 3 -19.89 1.60 3.76
N LEU A 4 -19.93 1.35 2.46
CA LEU A 4 -19.04 1.99 1.49
C LEU A 4 -19.15 3.52 1.49
N HIS A 5 -20.34 4.11 1.55
CA HIS A 5 -20.50 5.57 1.58
C HIS A 5 -19.93 6.21 2.85
N VAL A 6 -19.96 5.48 3.97
CA VAL A 6 -19.30 5.94 5.21
C VAL A 6 -17.78 5.90 5.04
N GLN A 7 -17.26 4.84 4.45
CA GLN A 7 -15.83 4.71 4.15
C GLN A 7 -15.36 5.79 3.18
N GLU A 8 -16.14 6.09 2.15
CA GLU A 8 -15.88 7.19 1.21
C GLU A 8 -15.76 8.53 1.93
N TYR A 9 -16.77 8.84 2.76
CA TYR A 9 -16.77 10.08 3.53
C TYR A 9 -15.55 10.17 4.47
N LEU A 10 -15.24 9.09 5.18
CA LEU A 10 -14.10 9.05 6.09
C LEU A 10 -12.78 9.21 5.34
N PHE A 11 -12.65 8.59 4.18
CA PHE A 11 -11.46 8.74 3.34
C PHE A 11 -11.28 10.19 2.87
N ASP A 12 -12.36 10.84 2.44
CA ASP A 12 -12.31 12.26 2.03
C ASP A 12 -11.94 13.19 3.19
N LEU A 13 -12.39 12.85 4.40
CA LEU A 13 -12.15 13.66 5.58
C LEU A 13 -10.72 13.55 6.10
N GLN A 14 -10.15 12.36 6.08
CA GLN A 14 -8.89 12.07 6.78
C GLN A 14 -7.74 11.60 5.89
N GLY A 15 -8.02 11.33 4.61
CA GLY A 15 -6.99 10.91 3.63
C GLY A 15 -6.58 9.44 3.72
N TYR A 16 -7.13 8.66 4.64
CA TYR A 16 -6.85 7.24 4.79
C TYR A 16 -8.05 6.46 5.32
N LEU A 17 -8.00 5.14 5.19
CA LEU A 17 -8.91 4.20 5.85
C LEU A 17 -8.12 3.09 6.51
N VAL A 18 -8.64 2.59 7.63
CA VAL A 18 -8.18 1.35 8.24
C VAL A 18 -9.29 0.31 8.08
N ILE A 19 -8.97 -0.78 7.42
CA ILE A 19 -9.88 -1.91 7.22
C ILE A 19 -9.42 -3.03 8.17
N GLU A 20 -10.08 -3.12 9.29
CA GLU A 20 -9.77 -4.11 10.32
C GLU A 20 -10.15 -5.52 9.87
N ASN A 21 -9.31 -6.50 10.22
CA ASN A 21 -9.54 -7.92 9.95
C ASN A 21 -9.80 -8.25 8.46
N ALA A 22 -9.20 -7.50 7.55
CA ALA A 22 -9.27 -7.79 6.12
C ALA A 22 -8.62 -9.14 5.80
N LEU A 23 -7.51 -9.47 6.45
CA LEU A 23 -6.87 -10.78 6.38
C LEU A 23 -7.24 -11.63 7.59
N THR A 24 -7.49 -12.92 7.37
CA THR A 24 -7.67 -13.86 8.46
C THR A 24 -6.32 -14.21 9.10
N PRO A 25 -6.30 -14.70 10.36
CA PRO A 25 -5.06 -15.18 10.98
C PRO A 25 -4.35 -16.25 10.15
N GLU A 26 -5.10 -17.11 9.44
CA GLU A 26 -4.57 -18.15 8.56
C GLU A 26 -3.90 -17.55 7.31
N ASN A 27 -4.50 -16.51 6.73
CA ASN A 27 -3.88 -15.78 5.60
C ASN A 27 -2.55 -15.15 6.03
N ILE A 28 -2.55 -14.47 7.17
CA ILE A 28 -1.34 -13.84 7.74
C ILE A 28 -0.27 -14.90 8.01
N ALA A 29 -0.63 -16.01 8.66
CA ALA A 29 0.31 -17.09 8.94
C ALA A 29 0.90 -17.69 7.65
N THR A 30 0.07 -17.91 6.62
CA THR A 30 0.51 -18.44 5.33
C THR A 30 1.47 -17.49 4.64
N ILE A 31 1.15 -16.20 4.58
CA ILE A 31 2.01 -15.20 3.95
C ILE A 31 3.34 -15.08 4.69
N ASN A 32 3.31 -15.01 6.03
CA ASN A 32 4.52 -14.94 6.83
C ASN A 32 5.40 -16.19 6.67
N HIS A 33 4.81 -17.40 6.63
CA HIS A 33 5.55 -18.62 6.37
C HIS A 33 6.27 -18.58 5.01
N LEU A 34 5.59 -18.13 3.95
CA LEU A 34 6.20 -17.95 2.63
C LEU A 34 7.32 -16.91 2.65
N LEU A 35 7.16 -15.82 3.40
CA LEU A 35 8.22 -14.83 3.58
C LEU A 35 9.45 -15.41 4.28
N ASP A 36 9.24 -16.23 5.32
CA ASP A 36 10.32 -16.91 6.03
C ASP A 36 11.08 -17.89 5.12
N GLU A 37 10.36 -18.62 4.25
CA GLU A 37 10.98 -19.50 3.27
C GLU A 37 11.79 -18.74 2.21
N LYS A 38 11.28 -17.62 1.71
CA LYS A 38 11.95 -16.78 0.71
C LYS A 38 13.15 -16.03 1.27
N LYS A 39 13.21 -15.84 2.58
CA LYS A 39 14.31 -15.14 3.26
C LYS A 39 14.65 -13.82 2.57
N PRO A 40 13.69 -12.88 2.48
CA PRO A 40 13.94 -11.62 1.81
C PRO A 40 15.19 -10.96 2.41
N PRO A 41 16.01 -10.32 1.58
CA PRO A 41 17.26 -9.74 2.07
C PRO A 41 16.96 -8.67 3.12
N VAL A 42 17.61 -8.77 4.23
CA VAL A 42 17.62 -7.77 5.28
C VAL A 42 18.73 -6.78 4.98
N SER A 43 18.38 -5.52 4.83
CA SER A 43 19.33 -4.45 4.57
C SER A 43 19.12 -3.30 5.56
N ASP A 44 20.17 -2.89 6.20
CA ASP A 44 20.23 -1.71 7.06
C ASP A 44 20.08 -0.39 6.28
N ARG A 45 20.19 -0.44 4.93
CA ARG A 45 20.07 0.73 4.06
C ARG A 45 18.67 0.88 3.43
N SER A 46 17.97 -0.24 3.23
CA SER A 46 16.61 -0.22 2.66
C SER A 46 15.81 -1.37 3.23
N PRO A 47 14.69 -1.06 3.91
CA PRO A 47 13.78 -2.09 4.40
C PRO A 47 12.96 -2.76 3.29
N ARG A 48 13.04 -2.28 2.04
CA ARG A 48 12.22 -2.76 0.92
C ARG A 48 12.71 -4.08 0.38
N PHE A 49 11.75 -4.97 0.07
CA PHE A 49 12.01 -6.27 -0.55
C PHE A 49 10.84 -6.67 -1.47
N GLY A 50 11.02 -7.71 -2.26
CA GLY A 50 9.96 -8.34 -3.06
C GLY A 50 9.48 -7.57 -4.28
N SER A 51 10.15 -6.47 -4.65
CA SER A 51 9.80 -5.65 -5.82
C SER A 51 10.54 -6.01 -7.10
N ALA A 52 11.28 -7.10 -7.10
CA ALA A 52 12.08 -7.51 -8.25
C ALA A 52 11.20 -7.84 -9.47
N PRO A 53 11.58 -7.40 -10.67
CA PRO A 53 10.72 -7.47 -11.84
C PRO A 53 10.55 -8.86 -12.44
N GLU A 54 11.45 -9.80 -12.22
CA GLU A 54 11.38 -11.12 -12.86
C GLU A 54 11.83 -12.25 -11.92
N GLY A 55 10.94 -13.20 -11.65
CA GLY A 55 11.21 -14.47 -11.00
C GLY A 55 11.63 -14.43 -9.54
N SER A 56 11.58 -13.26 -8.87
CA SER A 56 12.02 -13.10 -7.48
C SER A 56 11.20 -12.11 -6.66
N GLY A 57 10.10 -11.64 -7.19
CA GLY A 57 9.18 -10.71 -6.51
C GLY A 57 7.91 -11.39 -6.01
N PHE A 58 7.08 -10.65 -5.30
CA PHE A 58 5.85 -11.15 -4.68
C PHE A 58 4.93 -11.90 -5.63
N LEU A 59 4.80 -11.45 -6.88
CA LEU A 59 3.91 -12.08 -7.87
C LEU A 59 4.37 -13.48 -8.26
N ASP A 60 5.64 -13.81 -8.04
CA ASP A 60 6.22 -15.12 -8.32
C ASP A 60 6.29 -16.04 -7.08
N TRP A 61 5.96 -15.50 -5.90
CA TRP A 61 6.12 -16.24 -4.65
C TRP A 61 4.89 -17.06 -4.25
N GLY A 62 3.80 -16.93 -4.99
CA GLY A 62 2.59 -17.73 -4.80
C GLY A 62 1.30 -16.93 -4.76
N SER A 63 0.19 -17.65 -4.92
CA SER A 63 -1.15 -17.05 -4.98
C SER A 63 -1.51 -16.19 -3.75
N PRO A 64 -1.07 -16.48 -2.50
CA PRO A 64 -1.43 -15.63 -1.37
C PRO A 64 -1.00 -14.17 -1.52
N PHE A 65 0.06 -13.90 -2.27
CA PHE A 65 0.46 -12.52 -2.57
C PHE A 65 -0.36 -11.90 -3.71
N CYS A 66 -0.75 -12.71 -4.68
CA CYS A 66 -1.62 -12.27 -5.78
C CYS A 66 -3.03 -11.94 -5.26
N ASP A 67 -3.55 -12.73 -4.33
CA ASP A 67 -4.87 -12.55 -3.70
C ASP A 67 -5.00 -11.21 -2.92
N LEU A 68 -3.88 -10.59 -2.57
CA LEU A 68 -3.87 -9.25 -1.97
C LEU A 68 -4.21 -8.15 -2.98
N LEU A 69 -4.01 -8.37 -4.27
CA LEU A 69 -4.15 -7.35 -5.31
C LEU A 69 -5.61 -7.09 -5.68
N ASP A 70 -6.46 -8.11 -5.59
CA ASP A 70 -7.89 -8.03 -5.92
C ASP A 70 -8.80 -8.34 -4.72
N HIS A 71 -8.30 -8.08 -3.53
CA HIS A 71 -8.99 -8.39 -2.29
C HIS A 71 -10.40 -7.77 -2.24
N PRO A 72 -11.46 -8.57 -1.92
CA PRO A 72 -12.86 -8.16 -2.09
C PRO A 72 -13.28 -6.97 -1.22
N GLN A 73 -12.62 -6.73 -0.08
CA GLN A 73 -12.91 -5.57 0.77
C GLN A 73 -12.20 -4.29 0.28
N ILE A 74 -11.14 -4.42 -0.51
CA ILE A 74 -10.31 -3.29 -0.96
C ILE A 74 -10.73 -2.82 -2.34
N MET A 75 -11.03 -3.73 -3.25
CA MET A 75 -11.37 -3.41 -4.64
C MET A 75 -12.52 -2.40 -4.80
N PRO A 76 -13.62 -2.45 -4.03
CA PRO A 76 -14.66 -1.44 -4.12
C PRO A 76 -14.16 -0.02 -3.83
N ILE A 77 -13.28 0.12 -2.84
CA ILE A 77 -12.68 1.41 -2.46
C ILE A 77 -11.76 1.93 -3.56
N LEU A 78 -10.92 1.06 -4.12
CA LEU A 78 -10.04 1.41 -5.24
C LEU A 78 -10.84 1.87 -6.46
N ARG A 79 -11.88 1.12 -6.84
CA ARG A 79 -12.75 1.48 -7.99
C ARG A 79 -13.46 2.79 -7.77
N PHE A 80 -13.95 3.02 -6.57
CA PHE A 80 -14.59 4.28 -6.24
C PHE A 80 -13.63 5.47 -6.42
N ARG A 81 -12.36 5.31 -6.01
CA ARG A 81 -11.37 6.41 -6.04
C ARG A 81 -10.63 6.55 -7.36
N LEU A 82 -10.31 5.46 -8.00
CA LEU A 82 -9.47 5.45 -9.22
C LEU A 82 -10.29 5.23 -10.50
N GLY A 83 -11.58 4.91 -10.37
CA GLY A 83 -12.41 4.48 -11.50
C GLY A 83 -12.18 3.01 -11.83
N ASP A 84 -12.75 2.54 -12.94
CA ASP A 84 -12.69 1.13 -13.33
C ASP A 84 -11.39 0.74 -14.03
N CYS A 85 -10.61 1.71 -14.48
CA CYS A 85 -9.39 1.52 -15.27
C CYS A 85 -8.17 1.99 -14.48
N PHE A 86 -7.61 1.12 -13.66
CA PHE A 86 -6.34 1.35 -12.97
C PHE A 86 -5.44 0.12 -13.08
N ARG A 87 -4.19 0.28 -12.75
CA ARG A 87 -3.19 -0.79 -12.80
C ARG A 87 -2.36 -0.81 -11.52
N LEU A 88 -1.76 -1.95 -11.23
CA LEU A 88 -0.71 -2.02 -10.23
C LEU A 88 0.50 -1.23 -10.74
N ASP A 89 0.93 -0.23 -9.97
CA ASP A 89 2.15 0.51 -10.26
C ASP A 89 3.36 -0.23 -9.69
N ARG A 90 3.31 -0.58 -8.42
CA ARG A 90 4.37 -1.36 -7.76
C ARG A 90 3.84 -2.13 -6.57
N ILE A 91 4.54 -3.21 -6.24
CA ILE A 91 4.34 -3.99 -5.02
C ILE A 91 5.71 -4.21 -4.36
N TYR A 92 5.78 -4.04 -3.07
CA TYR A 92 6.96 -4.34 -2.25
C TYR A 92 6.55 -4.53 -0.79
N GLY A 93 7.37 -5.25 -0.03
CA GLY A 93 7.28 -5.32 1.41
C GLY A 93 8.26 -4.38 2.10
N MET A 94 7.97 -4.09 3.35
CA MET A 94 8.83 -3.33 4.24
C MET A 94 9.17 -4.20 5.46
N ASN A 95 10.45 -4.47 5.67
CA ASN A 95 10.92 -5.14 6.86
C ASN A 95 11.51 -4.10 7.83
N MET A 96 10.66 -3.66 8.76
CA MET A 96 11.04 -2.65 9.76
C MET A 96 11.78 -3.34 10.90
N GLN A 97 13.04 -2.98 11.11
CA GLN A 97 13.87 -3.55 12.16
C GLN A 97 14.15 -2.55 13.27
N GLU A 98 14.39 -3.07 14.48
CA GLU A 98 14.83 -2.26 15.60
C GLU A 98 16.10 -1.47 15.26
N GLY A 99 16.10 -0.17 15.61
CA GLY A 99 17.23 0.72 15.34
C GLY A 99 17.28 1.30 13.93
N MET A 100 16.39 0.93 13.02
CA MET A 100 16.32 1.59 11.72
C MET A 100 15.89 3.05 11.84
N PRO A 101 16.48 3.94 11.02
CA PRO A 101 16.08 5.34 11.03
C PRO A 101 14.63 5.49 10.56
N LYS A 102 13.92 6.43 11.17
CA LYS A 102 12.57 6.81 10.73
C LYS A 102 12.61 7.32 9.29
N GLY A 103 11.66 6.90 8.49
CA GLY A 103 11.41 7.52 7.19
C GLY A 103 10.96 8.98 7.37
N GLY A 104 11.35 9.85 6.44
CA GLY A 104 10.82 11.22 6.39
C GLY A 104 9.36 11.21 5.94
N LEU A 105 8.55 12.12 6.49
CA LEU A 105 7.21 12.37 5.96
C LEU A 105 7.33 12.88 4.53
N HIS A 106 6.57 12.27 3.64
CA HIS A 106 6.54 12.62 2.21
C HIS A 106 5.16 12.27 1.65
N ALA A 107 4.86 12.82 0.50
CA ALA A 107 3.73 12.37 -0.31
C ALA A 107 4.26 11.39 -1.38
N ASP A 108 3.53 10.30 -1.61
CA ASP A 108 3.78 9.45 -2.76
C ASP A 108 3.10 10.06 -3.99
N TYR A 109 3.86 10.25 -5.05
CA TYR A 109 3.40 10.92 -6.27
C TYR A 109 3.15 9.95 -7.44
N GLY A 110 3.07 8.64 -7.17
CA GLY A 110 2.84 7.62 -8.19
C GLY A 110 4.05 7.33 -9.06
N ALA A 111 3.80 6.91 -10.29
CA ALA A 111 4.84 6.59 -11.25
C ALA A 111 5.61 7.86 -11.64
N MET A 112 6.88 7.91 -11.30
CA MET A 112 7.76 9.01 -11.69
C MET A 112 8.37 8.75 -13.07
N SER A 113 8.36 9.75 -13.94
CA SER A 113 9.25 9.76 -15.10
C SER A 113 10.67 10.07 -14.62
N PRO A 114 11.67 9.22 -14.90
CA PRO A 114 13.05 9.48 -14.53
C PRO A 114 13.64 10.73 -15.17
N THR A 115 13.05 11.20 -16.26
CA THR A 115 13.58 12.30 -17.10
C THR A 115 12.87 13.62 -16.91
N GLU A 116 11.64 13.61 -16.41
CA GLU A 116 10.80 14.82 -16.39
C GLU A 116 10.57 15.39 -14.99
N GLY A 117 10.94 14.63 -13.95
CA GLY A 117 10.63 15.01 -12.58
C GLY A 117 9.14 14.94 -12.24
N MET A 118 8.80 15.29 -11.01
CA MET A 118 7.40 15.34 -10.57
C MET A 118 6.77 16.66 -10.97
N GLN A 119 5.57 16.57 -11.55
CA GLN A 119 4.74 17.75 -11.77
C GLN A 119 3.82 17.93 -10.55
N PRO A 120 3.92 19.03 -9.80
CA PRO A 120 3.06 19.27 -8.65
C PRO A 120 1.57 19.21 -9.03
N GLY A 121 0.79 18.44 -8.29
CA GLY A 121 -0.66 18.32 -8.52
C GLY A 121 -1.08 17.37 -9.63
N GLU A 122 -0.15 16.70 -10.30
CA GLU A 122 -0.46 15.80 -11.42
C GLU A 122 -1.31 14.57 -10.97
N TYR A 123 -1.04 14.03 -9.79
CA TYR A 123 -1.72 12.83 -9.29
C TYR A 123 -2.89 13.10 -8.36
N TYR A 124 -3.07 14.34 -7.91
CA TYR A 124 -4.17 14.74 -7.05
C TYR A 124 -4.68 16.15 -7.43
N PRO A 125 -5.09 16.39 -8.68
CA PRO A 125 -5.58 17.68 -9.08
C PRO A 125 -7.07 17.86 -8.75
N PHE A 126 -7.44 19.09 -8.41
CA PHE A 126 -8.82 19.54 -8.40
C PHE A 126 -9.06 20.37 -9.67
N ARG A 127 -9.96 19.91 -10.53
CA ARG A 127 -10.37 20.60 -11.74
C ARG A 127 -11.83 20.24 -12.10
N ASP A 128 -12.51 21.09 -12.80
CA ASP A 128 -13.90 20.85 -13.23
C ASP A 128 -14.82 20.46 -12.05
N ASN A 129 -14.60 21.06 -10.88
CA ASN A 129 -15.28 20.78 -9.62
C ASN A 129 -15.18 19.32 -9.15
N GLN A 130 -14.12 18.63 -9.51
CA GLN A 130 -13.83 17.24 -9.13
C GLN A 130 -12.39 17.07 -8.64
N ILE A 131 -12.22 16.18 -7.67
CA ILE A 131 -10.92 15.68 -7.23
C ILE A 131 -10.59 14.44 -8.05
N TYR A 132 -9.42 14.44 -8.67
CA TYR A 132 -8.89 13.27 -9.39
C TYR A 132 -7.82 12.60 -8.55
N ASN A 133 -8.08 11.36 -8.15
CA ASN A 133 -7.12 10.54 -7.42
C ASN A 133 -6.36 9.69 -8.42
N GLY A 134 -5.12 10.05 -8.71
CA GLY A 134 -4.28 9.32 -9.65
C GLY A 134 -3.46 8.20 -9.02
N PHE A 135 -3.47 8.08 -7.69
CA PHE A 135 -2.64 7.13 -6.98
C PHE A 135 -3.23 6.76 -5.61
N MET A 136 -3.18 5.49 -5.27
CA MET A 136 -3.53 4.98 -3.94
C MET A 136 -2.51 3.95 -3.47
N VAL A 137 -2.25 3.93 -2.18
CA VAL A 137 -1.40 2.93 -1.52
C VAL A 137 -2.28 2.04 -0.65
N VAL A 138 -2.13 0.74 -0.81
CA VAL A 138 -2.72 -0.27 0.08
C VAL A 138 -1.59 -0.90 0.89
N SER A 139 -1.66 -0.77 2.21
CA SER A 139 -0.67 -1.35 3.12
C SER A 139 -1.28 -2.52 3.88
N TRP A 140 -0.65 -3.67 3.80
CA TRP A 140 -1.02 -4.89 4.51
C TRP A 140 -0.09 -5.10 5.70
N ASN A 141 -0.64 -5.02 6.91
CA ASN A 141 0.11 -5.29 8.13
C ASN A 141 0.12 -6.79 8.40
N LEU A 142 1.28 -7.41 8.28
CA LEU A 142 1.47 -8.85 8.46
C LEU A 142 2.02 -9.20 9.86
N THR A 143 2.41 -8.18 10.62
CA THR A 143 2.87 -8.26 12.01
C THR A 143 2.32 -7.07 12.80
N ASP A 144 2.49 -7.09 14.11
CA ASP A 144 2.18 -5.93 14.94
C ASP A 144 3.05 -4.73 14.52
N SER A 145 2.40 -3.60 14.23
CA SER A 145 3.04 -2.38 13.73
C SER A 145 2.47 -1.13 14.41
N GLY A 146 2.39 -1.20 15.73
CA GLY A 146 2.00 -0.07 16.57
C GLY A 146 3.14 0.92 16.82
N PRO A 147 2.92 1.93 17.65
CA PRO A 147 3.89 2.99 17.92
C PRO A 147 5.27 2.50 18.38
N ASP A 148 5.32 1.38 19.09
CA ASP A 148 6.57 0.82 19.63
C ASP A 148 7.21 -0.25 18.73
N HIS A 149 6.53 -0.63 17.64
CA HIS A 149 6.99 -1.68 16.72
C HIS A 149 7.34 -1.16 15.31
N GLY A 150 7.25 0.15 15.12
CA GLY A 150 7.33 0.74 13.81
C GLY A 150 6.05 0.51 13.00
N GLY A 151 5.88 1.24 11.93
CA GLY A 151 4.70 1.12 11.09
C GLY A 151 4.48 2.35 10.24
N PHE A 152 3.38 2.32 9.50
CA PHE A 152 2.96 3.46 8.69
C PHE A 152 2.44 4.58 9.61
N CYS A 153 2.85 5.80 9.32
CA CYS A 153 2.25 6.97 9.97
C CYS A 153 1.88 8.02 8.92
N CYS A 154 0.78 8.72 9.15
CA CYS A 154 0.31 9.79 8.28
C CYS A 154 -0.15 11.00 9.11
N ILE A 155 -0.22 12.14 8.45
CA ILE A 155 -0.90 13.32 8.96
C ILE A 155 -2.30 13.29 8.37
N PRO A 156 -3.37 13.22 9.19
CA PRO A 156 -4.73 13.29 8.68
C PRO A 156 -4.98 14.62 7.96
N GLY A 157 -5.71 14.56 6.84
CA GLY A 157 -5.99 15.71 5.98
C GLY A 157 -7.14 16.57 6.44
#